data_7b56c9b73636aa1f6f9c62202183759e
#
_entry.id   7b56c9b73636aa1f6f9c62202183759e
#
_cell.length_a   1.000
_cell.length_b   1.000
_cell.length_c   1.000
_cell.angle_alpha   90.00
_cell.angle_beta   90.00
_cell.angle_gamma   90.00
#
_symmetry.space_group_name_H-M   'P 1'
#
loop_
_entity.id
_entity.type
_entity.pdbx_description
1 polymer ?
#
loop_
_entity_poly.entity_id
_entity_poly.type
_entity_poly.pdbx_seq_one_letter_code
_entity_poly.pdbx_strand_id
1 'polypeptide(L)'
;MKRSTWIFLGAGVLAVAGGTAYVLTRPKDEIKWRTAKLEKGNITQRISATGGVAPVVQVAVGTQVSGVIQALFADYNSIVKKGQLIAQIDPTVWQTQLRDAEASLERSKATMEDARRQYERARRLAAEKLLADQDLDAKETTYKSSAASFENAKAALERAKANLDYC
;
A
#
# COMPACT_ATOMS: atom_id res chain seq x y z
N MET A 1 83.13 -90.20 -16.72
CA MET A 1 82.28 -89.06 -17.27
C MET A 1 80.81 -89.45 -17.32
N LYS A 2 80.19 -89.95 -16.23
CA LYS A 2 78.74 -90.31 -16.27
C LYS A 2 77.96 -89.91 -15.00
N ARG A 3 78.53 -89.15 -14.05
CA ARG A 3 77.82 -88.71 -12.82
C ARG A 3 77.28 -87.29 -12.90
N SER A 4 77.86 -86.43 -13.73
CA SER A 4 77.47 -85.07 -13.86
C SER A 4 76.15 -84.85 -14.67
N THR A 5 75.91 -85.77 -15.68
CA THR A 5 74.68 -85.65 -16.53
C THR A 5 73.42 -85.99 -15.74
N TRP A 6 73.44 -86.81 -14.74
CA TRP A 6 72.28 -87.14 -13.90
C TRP A 6 71.88 -86.02 -12.93
N ILE A 7 72.86 -85.22 -12.53
CA ILE A 7 72.61 -84.07 -11.65
C ILE A 7 71.89 -82.97 -12.43
N PHE A 8 72.29 -82.76 -13.67
CA PHE A 8 71.58 -81.74 -14.53
C PHE A 8 70.20 -82.20 -14.91
N LEU A 9 69.96 -83.50 -15.13
CA LEU A 9 68.60 -84.01 -15.38
C LEU A 9 67.69 -83.90 -14.16
N GLY A 10 68.21 -84.17 -12.94
CA GLY A 10 67.47 -83.99 -11.71
C GLY A 10 67.10 -82.51 -11.42
N ALA A 11 68.06 -81.63 -11.67
CA ALA A 11 67.81 -80.18 -11.52
C ALA A 11 66.79 -79.67 -12.52
N GLY A 12 66.82 -80.18 -13.76
CA GLY A 12 65.82 -79.83 -14.78
C GLY A 12 64.43 -80.30 -14.39
N VAL A 13 64.24 -81.47 -13.88
CA VAL A 13 62.96 -81.99 -13.42
C VAL A 13 62.41 -81.19 -12.23
N LEU A 14 63.28 -80.83 -11.27
CA LEU A 14 62.89 -79.99 -10.15
C LEU A 14 62.50 -78.60 -10.57
N ALA A 15 63.15 -77.98 -11.56
CA ALA A 15 62.79 -76.68 -12.07
C ALA A 15 61.45 -76.71 -12.81
N VAL A 16 61.17 -77.76 -13.58
CA VAL A 16 59.91 -77.95 -14.24
C VAL A 16 58.79 -78.22 -13.25
N ALA A 17 59.00 -79.04 -12.25
CA ALA A 17 58.04 -79.34 -11.21
C ALA A 17 57.77 -78.13 -10.33
N GLY A 18 58.77 -77.33 -9.99
CA GLY A 18 58.65 -76.11 -9.25
C GLY A 18 57.86 -74.98 -10.06
N GLY A 19 58.19 -74.92 -11.34
CA GLY A 19 57.50 -73.97 -12.25
C GLY A 19 55.98 -74.27 -12.45
N THR A 20 55.70 -75.60 -12.62
CA THR A 20 54.28 -76.03 -12.75
C THR A 20 53.52 -75.86 -11.44
N ALA A 21 54.13 -76.16 -10.29
CA ALA A 21 53.52 -75.94 -8.98
C ALA A 21 53.27 -74.46 -8.76
N TYR A 22 54.19 -73.56 -9.15
CA TYR A 22 54.03 -72.11 -9.04
C TYR A 22 52.87 -71.54 -9.90
N VAL A 23 52.71 -72.05 -11.14
CA VAL A 23 51.62 -71.65 -12.03
C VAL A 23 50.27 -72.15 -11.53
N LEU A 24 50.21 -73.36 -10.95
CA LEU A 24 49.01 -73.97 -10.42
C LEU A 24 48.57 -73.36 -9.08
N THR A 25 49.51 -72.82 -8.30
CA THR A 25 49.23 -72.18 -7.01
C THR A 25 49.02 -70.66 -7.11
N ARG A 26 49.16 -70.09 -8.29
CA ARG A 26 48.83 -68.68 -8.44
C ARG A 26 47.38 -68.46 -8.04
N PRO A 27 47.08 -67.58 -7.09
CA PRO A 27 45.71 -67.22 -6.78
C PRO A 27 45.11 -66.60 -8.02
N LYS A 28 44.09 -67.22 -8.57
CA LYS A 28 43.26 -66.56 -9.55
C LYS A 28 42.64 -65.37 -8.87
N ASP A 29 42.87 -64.16 -9.40
CA ASP A 29 42.15 -62.93 -9.00
C ASP A 29 40.62 -63.16 -9.21
N GLU A 30 39.97 -63.60 -8.15
CA GLU A 30 38.52 -63.71 -8.15
C GLU A 30 37.96 -62.30 -8.20
N ILE A 31 37.32 -61.94 -9.34
CA ILE A 31 36.57 -60.70 -9.48
C ILE A 31 35.42 -60.75 -8.49
N LYS A 32 35.59 -60.09 -7.35
CA LYS A 32 34.54 -59.98 -6.35
C LYS A 32 33.50 -58.98 -6.86
N TRP A 33 32.45 -59.48 -7.45
CA TRP A 33 31.31 -58.69 -7.84
C TRP A 33 30.60 -58.16 -6.60
N ARG A 34 30.49 -56.84 -6.50
CA ARG A 34 29.66 -56.18 -5.51
C ARG A 34 28.26 -56.10 -6.07
N THR A 35 27.39 -57.00 -5.69
CA THR A 35 25.98 -56.96 -6.09
C THR A 35 25.16 -56.27 -5.03
N ALA A 36 24.25 -55.39 -5.44
CA ALA A 36 23.23 -54.82 -4.57
C ALA A 36 21.88 -55.36 -5.00
N LYS A 37 21.05 -55.69 -4.04
CA LYS A 37 19.68 -56.13 -4.29
C LYS A 37 18.86 -54.95 -4.84
N LEU A 38 18.23 -55.15 -5.98
CA LEU A 38 17.32 -54.14 -6.55
C LEU A 38 16.03 -54.11 -5.75
N GLU A 39 15.78 -53.01 -5.08
CA GLU A 39 14.54 -52.78 -4.34
C GLU A 39 13.73 -51.67 -5.01
N LYS A 40 12.39 -51.86 -5.07
CA LYS A 40 11.46 -50.83 -5.51
C LYS A 40 11.26 -49.88 -4.35
N GLY A 41 11.60 -48.59 -4.54
CA GLY A 41 11.39 -47.56 -3.56
C GLY A 41 10.70 -46.34 -4.20
N ASN A 42 10.01 -45.57 -3.40
CA ASN A 42 9.42 -44.31 -3.84
C ASN A 42 10.52 -43.22 -3.83
N ILE A 43 10.68 -42.54 -4.95
CA ILE A 43 11.55 -41.36 -5.04
C ILE A 43 10.68 -40.13 -4.80
N THR A 44 10.92 -39.44 -3.70
CA THR A 44 10.25 -38.19 -3.39
C THR A 44 11.15 -37.02 -3.76
N GLN A 45 10.80 -36.32 -4.81
CA GLN A 45 11.45 -35.07 -5.19
C GLN A 45 10.81 -33.93 -4.39
N ARG A 46 11.59 -33.20 -3.60
CA ARG A 46 11.15 -31.99 -2.90
C ARG A 46 11.72 -30.78 -3.63
N ILE A 47 10.83 -29.88 -4.02
CA ILE A 47 11.19 -28.59 -4.59
C ILE A 47 10.92 -27.55 -3.51
N SER A 48 11.93 -26.79 -3.13
CA SER A 48 11.79 -25.63 -2.24
C SER A 48 11.86 -24.37 -3.09
N ALA A 49 10.88 -23.50 -2.91
CA ALA A 49 10.88 -22.18 -3.52
C ALA A 49 10.71 -21.13 -2.43
N THR A 50 11.44 -20.03 -2.53
CA THR A 50 11.26 -18.85 -1.68
C THR A 50 10.64 -17.75 -2.51
N GLY A 51 9.69 -17.02 -1.93
CA GLY A 51 9.01 -15.90 -2.58
C GLY A 51 8.57 -14.86 -1.56
N GLY A 52 8.41 -13.62 -2.02
CA GLY A 52 7.80 -12.55 -1.23
C GLY A 52 6.27 -12.59 -1.38
N VAL A 53 5.56 -12.38 -0.28
CA VAL A 53 4.10 -12.18 -0.30
C VAL A 53 3.83 -10.72 -0.54
N ALA A 54 3.10 -10.39 -1.60
CA ALA A 54 2.66 -9.04 -1.89
C ALA A 54 1.13 -9.02 -2.04
N PRO A 55 0.46 -7.94 -1.63
CA PRO A 55 -0.99 -7.82 -1.81
C PRO A 55 -1.33 -7.70 -3.30
N VAL A 56 -2.42 -8.33 -3.71
CA VAL A 56 -2.96 -8.20 -5.10
C VAL A 56 -3.48 -6.79 -5.36
N VAL A 57 -4.04 -6.16 -4.31
CA VAL A 57 -4.52 -4.77 -4.34
C VAL A 57 -3.99 -4.05 -3.12
N GLN A 58 -3.34 -2.92 -3.34
CA GLN A 58 -2.91 -2.01 -2.30
C GLN A 58 -3.67 -0.70 -2.46
N VAL A 59 -4.35 -0.26 -1.40
CA VAL A 59 -5.12 0.99 -1.39
C VAL A 59 -4.44 1.98 -0.45
N ALA A 60 -4.08 3.14 -0.99
CA ALA A 60 -3.62 4.26 -0.16
C ALA A 60 -4.84 5.01 0.38
N VAL A 61 -4.93 5.13 1.69
CA VAL A 61 -5.97 5.91 2.37
C VAL A 61 -5.36 7.28 2.71
N GLY A 62 -5.97 8.34 2.17
CA GLY A 62 -5.58 9.72 2.43
C GLY A 62 -6.75 10.53 2.95
N THR A 63 -6.45 11.69 3.53
CA THR A 63 -7.43 12.67 4.01
C THR A 63 -7.54 13.84 3.04
N GLN A 64 -8.71 14.47 2.95
CA GLN A 64 -8.94 15.67 2.14
C GLN A 64 -8.52 16.96 2.85
N VAL A 65 -8.40 16.90 4.18
CA VAL A 65 -7.96 18.02 5.02
C VAL A 65 -6.69 17.64 5.78
N SER A 66 -5.81 18.61 6.02
CA SER A 66 -4.60 18.41 6.80
C SER A 66 -4.85 18.76 8.26
N GLY A 67 -4.32 17.95 9.17
CA GLY A 67 -4.47 18.19 10.60
C GLY A 67 -3.71 17.18 11.45
N VAL A 68 -3.78 17.34 12.76
CA VAL A 68 -3.23 16.40 13.73
C VAL A 68 -4.23 15.28 13.96
N ILE A 69 -3.77 14.04 13.97
CA ILE A 69 -4.63 12.90 14.30
C ILE A 69 -4.93 12.94 15.80
N GLN A 70 -6.19 13.06 16.14
CA GLN A 70 -6.68 13.06 17.53
C GLN A 70 -6.85 11.64 18.07
N ALA A 71 -7.39 10.75 17.26
CA ALA A 71 -7.62 9.35 17.61
C ALA A 71 -7.38 8.42 16.43
N LEU A 72 -6.85 7.23 16.72
CA LEU A 72 -6.66 6.16 15.77
C LEU A 72 -7.47 4.95 16.22
N PHE A 73 -8.34 4.43 15.35
CA PHE A 73 -9.27 3.34 15.65
C PHE A 73 -8.89 2.02 14.94
N ALA A 74 -7.87 2.03 14.11
CA ALA A 74 -7.33 0.84 13.48
C ALA A 74 -5.80 0.82 13.64
N ASP A 75 -5.27 -0.36 13.94
CA ASP A 75 -3.85 -0.60 14.14
C ASP A 75 -3.35 -1.62 13.10
N TYR A 76 -2.04 -1.89 13.13
CA TYR A 76 -1.43 -2.89 12.28
C TYR A 76 -2.19 -4.22 12.35
N ASN A 77 -2.40 -4.84 11.20
CA ASN A 77 -3.15 -6.11 11.05
C ASN A 77 -4.63 -6.07 11.49
N SER A 78 -5.21 -4.88 11.65
CA SER A 78 -6.64 -4.75 11.95
C SER A 78 -7.50 -5.03 10.72
N ILE A 79 -8.59 -5.76 10.91
CA ILE A 79 -9.58 -5.98 9.86
C ILE A 79 -10.55 -4.81 9.84
N VAL A 80 -10.57 -4.06 8.76
CA VAL A 80 -11.43 -2.89 8.59
C VAL A 80 -12.51 -3.15 7.54
N LYS A 81 -13.68 -2.53 7.71
CA LYS A 81 -14.81 -2.62 6.79
C LYS A 81 -14.98 -1.31 6.02
N LYS A 82 -15.63 -1.39 4.87
CA LYS A 82 -15.99 -0.20 4.10
C LYS A 82 -16.85 0.75 4.94
N GLY A 83 -16.45 2.02 5.05
CA GLY A 83 -17.15 3.04 5.84
C GLY A 83 -16.81 3.05 7.33
N GLN A 84 -15.87 2.21 7.78
CA GLN A 84 -15.39 2.23 9.14
C GLN A 84 -14.46 3.41 9.38
N LEU A 85 -14.64 4.12 10.49
CA LEU A 85 -13.74 5.17 10.93
C LEU A 85 -12.40 4.55 11.32
N ILE A 86 -11.33 4.98 10.67
CA ILE A 86 -9.96 4.49 10.88
C ILE A 86 -9.18 5.47 11.75
N ALA A 87 -9.33 6.76 11.48
CA ALA A 87 -8.64 7.82 12.21
C ALA A 87 -9.54 9.05 12.26
N GLN A 88 -9.38 9.86 13.28
CA GLN A 88 -10.06 11.13 13.43
C GLN A 88 -9.02 12.25 13.52
N ILE A 89 -9.20 13.26 12.71
CA ILE A 89 -8.39 14.48 12.73
C ILE A 89 -8.97 15.43 13.79
N ASP A 90 -8.11 16.19 14.46
CA ASP A 90 -8.53 17.20 15.44
C ASP A 90 -9.41 18.28 14.75
N PRO A 91 -10.70 18.38 15.11
CA PRO A 91 -11.64 19.29 14.49
C PRO A 91 -11.54 20.73 15.01
N THR A 92 -10.71 21.02 16.01
CA THR A 92 -10.69 22.31 16.73
C THR A 92 -10.46 23.49 15.79
N VAL A 93 -9.51 23.38 14.87
CA VAL A 93 -9.20 24.42 13.89
C VAL A 93 -10.38 24.64 12.93
N TRP A 94 -10.96 23.55 12.45
CA TRP A 94 -12.08 23.57 11.49
C TRP A 94 -13.37 24.09 12.12
N GLN A 95 -13.62 23.75 13.40
CA GLN A 95 -14.72 24.32 14.18
C GLN A 95 -14.58 25.84 14.36
N THR A 96 -13.36 26.33 14.56
CA THR A 96 -13.10 27.76 14.65
C THR A 96 -13.37 28.46 13.31
N GLN A 97 -12.88 27.86 12.21
CA GLN A 97 -13.16 28.40 10.87
C GLN A 97 -14.65 28.38 10.52
N LEU A 98 -15.38 27.35 10.96
CA LEU A 98 -16.83 27.31 10.80
C LEU A 98 -17.51 28.48 11.52
N ARG A 99 -17.15 28.73 12.79
CA ARG A 99 -17.68 29.87 13.57
C ARG A 99 -17.35 31.22 12.92
N ASP A 100 -16.14 31.37 12.39
CA ASP A 100 -15.74 32.59 11.68
C ASP A 100 -16.56 32.80 10.40
N ALA A 101 -16.84 31.72 9.65
CA ALA A 101 -17.69 31.77 8.47
C ALA A 101 -19.16 32.09 8.84
N GLU A 102 -19.68 31.52 9.93
CA GLU A 102 -21.00 31.84 10.47
C GLU A 102 -21.13 33.32 10.85
N ALA A 103 -20.16 33.84 11.58
CA ALA A 103 -20.13 35.25 11.96
C ALA A 103 -20.04 36.19 10.73
N SER A 104 -19.28 35.79 9.71
CA SER A 104 -19.14 36.51 8.45
C SER A 104 -20.46 36.53 7.66
N LEU A 105 -21.15 35.38 7.61
CA LEU A 105 -22.48 35.27 6.99
C LEU A 105 -23.47 36.17 7.67
N GLU A 106 -23.52 36.19 9.01
CA GLU A 106 -24.45 37.02 9.78
C GLU A 106 -24.23 38.53 9.53
N ARG A 107 -22.94 38.94 9.48
CA ARG A 107 -22.56 40.31 9.12
C ARG A 107 -23.00 40.69 7.69
N SER A 108 -22.73 39.82 6.72
CA SER A 108 -23.11 40.05 5.32
C SER A 108 -24.63 40.09 5.15
N LYS A 109 -25.36 39.26 5.88
CA LYS A 109 -26.81 39.24 5.94
C LYS A 109 -27.37 40.58 6.45
N ALA A 110 -26.86 41.06 7.58
CA ALA A 110 -27.28 42.35 8.15
C ALA A 110 -27.03 43.52 7.18
N THR A 111 -25.85 43.49 6.49
CA THR A 111 -25.51 44.51 5.49
C THR A 111 -26.46 44.45 4.29
N MET A 112 -26.77 43.28 3.78
CA MET A 112 -27.69 43.05 2.68
C MET A 112 -29.11 43.50 3.04
N GLU A 113 -29.60 43.17 4.24
CA GLU A 113 -30.90 43.58 4.73
C GLU A 113 -30.99 45.10 4.90
N ASP A 114 -29.94 45.77 5.37
CA ASP A 114 -29.91 47.24 5.44
C ASP A 114 -29.92 47.86 4.06
N ALA A 115 -29.10 47.40 3.13
CA ALA A 115 -29.09 47.86 1.75
C ALA A 115 -30.44 47.64 1.08
N ARG A 116 -31.10 46.51 1.33
CA ARG A 116 -32.47 46.24 0.86
C ARG A 116 -33.46 47.24 1.39
N ARG A 117 -33.46 47.53 2.68
CA ARG A 117 -34.36 48.54 3.28
C ARG A 117 -34.12 49.94 2.70
N GLN A 118 -32.88 50.32 2.42
CA GLN A 118 -32.51 51.56 1.78
C GLN A 118 -33.03 51.63 0.35
N TYR A 119 -32.82 50.56 -0.43
CA TYR A 119 -33.34 50.47 -1.80
C TYR A 119 -34.87 50.53 -1.84
N GLU A 120 -35.60 49.82 -0.96
CA GLU A 120 -37.06 49.85 -0.89
C GLU A 120 -37.59 51.22 -0.50
N ARG A 121 -36.90 51.98 0.38
CA ARG A 121 -37.22 53.38 0.68
C ARG A 121 -36.99 54.27 -0.53
N ALA A 122 -35.84 54.19 -1.17
CA ALA A 122 -35.52 54.96 -2.36
C ALA A 122 -36.54 54.73 -3.48
N ARG A 123 -36.93 53.47 -3.71
CA ARG A 123 -37.94 53.08 -4.71
C ARG A 123 -39.31 53.74 -4.46
N ARG A 124 -39.71 53.79 -3.19
CA ARG A 124 -40.98 54.47 -2.84
C ARG A 124 -40.89 55.95 -3.10
N LEU A 125 -39.83 56.66 -2.71
CA LEU A 125 -39.61 58.09 -2.95
C LEU A 125 -39.50 58.41 -4.44
N ALA A 126 -38.84 57.54 -5.22
CA ALA A 126 -38.79 57.72 -6.67
C ALA A 126 -40.18 57.60 -7.35
N ALA A 127 -41.00 56.64 -6.87
CA ALA A 127 -42.40 56.53 -7.36
C ALA A 127 -43.24 57.80 -7.10
N GLU A 128 -42.95 58.53 -6.02
CA GLU A 128 -43.56 59.82 -5.68
C GLU A 128 -42.83 60.99 -6.36
N LYS A 129 -41.85 60.75 -7.24
CA LYS A 129 -41.01 61.77 -7.92
C LYS A 129 -40.25 62.68 -6.95
N LEU A 130 -39.91 62.18 -5.75
CA LEU A 130 -39.20 62.91 -4.71
C LEU A 130 -37.68 62.51 -4.66
N LEU A 131 -37.22 61.61 -5.55
CA LEU A 131 -35.83 61.17 -5.65
C LEU A 131 -35.36 61.13 -7.11
N ALA A 132 -34.10 61.52 -7.36
CA ALA A 132 -33.53 61.43 -8.69
C ALA A 132 -33.30 59.97 -9.09
N ASP A 133 -33.45 59.64 -10.36
CA ASP A 133 -33.26 58.28 -10.89
C ASP A 133 -31.81 57.73 -10.61
N GLN A 134 -30.84 58.65 -10.69
CA GLN A 134 -29.41 58.29 -10.37
C GLN A 134 -29.23 57.78 -8.93
N ASP A 135 -29.95 58.37 -7.96
CA ASP A 135 -29.90 57.96 -6.57
C ASP A 135 -30.57 56.60 -6.36
N LEU A 136 -31.66 56.34 -7.09
CA LEU A 136 -32.31 55.03 -7.08
C LEU A 136 -31.37 53.95 -7.62
N ASP A 137 -30.74 54.19 -8.78
CA ASP A 137 -29.78 53.27 -9.41
C ASP A 137 -28.58 52.98 -8.50
N ALA A 138 -28.08 54.00 -7.78
CA ALA A 138 -27.00 53.83 -6.80
C ALA A 138 -27.42 52.91 -5.64
N LYS A 139 -28.65 53.05 -5.11
CA LYS A 139 -29.20 52.21 -4.05
C LYS A 139 -29.45 50.78 -4.53
N GLU A 140 -29.93 50.61 -5.76
CA GLU A 140 -30.12 49.30 -6.38
C GLU A 140 -28.78 48.58 -6.55
N THR A 141 -27.76 49.25 -7.05
CA THR A 141 -26.41 48.70 -7.21
C THR A 141 -25.81 48.28 -5.87
N THR A 142 -25.98 49.11 -4.82
CA THR A 142 -25.53 48.81 -3.47
C THR A 142 -26.22 47.56 -2.92
N TYR A 143 -27.53 47.44 -3.11
CA TYR A 143 -28.27 46.24 -2.70
C TYR A 143 -27.80 44.99 -3.46
N LYS A 144 -27.66 45.07 -4.80
CA LYS A 144 -27.16 43.94 -5.63
C LYS A 144 -25.75 43.50 -5.19
N SER A 145 -24.86 44.45 -4.92
CA SER A 145 -23.51 44.17 -4.44
C SER A 145 -23.52 43.51 -3.06
N SER A 146 -24.35 43.98 -2.13
CA SER A 146 -24.49 43.41 -0.81
C SER A 146 -25.11 41.99 -0.86
N ALA A 147 -26.09 41.78 -1.76
CA ALA A 147 -26.69 40.46 -2.00
C ALA A 147 -25.64 39.47 -2.54
N ALA A 148 -24.79 39.90 -3.49
CA ALA A 148 -23.68 39.05 -3.98
C ALA A 148 -22.66 38.73 -2.88
N SER A 149 -22.35 39.68 -1.99
CA SER A 149 -21.49 39.45 -0.83
C SER A 149 -22.09 38.47 0.16
N PHE A 150 -23.38 38.49 0.38
CA PHE A 150 -24.09 37.50 1.22
C PHE A 150 -24.00 36.09 0.61
N GLU A 151 -24.23 35.93 -0.69
CA GLU A 151 -24.09 34.62 -1.35
C GLU A 151 -22.64 34.10 -1.30
N ASN A 152 -21.66 34.99 -1.42
CA ASN A 152 -20.26 34.61 -1.24
C ASN A 152 -19.97 34.11 0.18
N ALA A 153 -20.48 34.78 1.21
CA ALA A 153 -20.33 34.38 2.60
C ALA A 153 -21.05 33.04 2.87
N LYS A 154 -22.21 32.82 2.26
CA LYS A 154 -22.94 31.55 2.34
C LYS A 154 -22.13 30.39 1.73
N ALA A 155 -21.54 30.59 0.55
CA ALA A 155 -20.67 29.60 -0.09
C ALA A 155 -19.41 29.34 0.75
N ALA A 156 -18.88 30.33 1.45
CA ALA A 156 -17.75 30.15 2.36
C ALA A 156 -18.15 29.30 3.58
N LEU A 157 -19.36 29.50 4.14
CA LEU A 157 -19.89 28.67 5.20
C LEU A 157 -20.04 27.19 4.79
N GLU A 158 -20.61 26.95 3.60
CA GLU A 158 -20.75 25.57 3.08
C GLU A 158 -19.40 24.88 2.92
N ARG A 159 -18.37 25.60 2.45
CA ARG A 159 -17.00 25.06 2.39
C ARG A 159 -16.44 24.75 3.78
N ALA A 160 -16.66 25.63 4.76
CA ALA A 160 -16.18 25.39 6.12
C ALA A 160 -16.88 24.16 6.75
N LYS A 161 -18.17 23.96 6.50
CA LYS A 161 -18.91 22.75 6.92
C LYS A 161 -18.32 21.49 6.28
N ALA A 162 -18.14 21.48 4.97
CA ALA A 162 -17.58 20.35 4.26
C ALA A 162 -16.17 19.97 4.78
N ASN A 163 -15.32 20.97 5.07
CA ASN A 163 -14.01 20.73 5.63
C ASN A 163 -14.08 20.12 7.04
N LEU A 164 -15.04 20.51 7.85
CA LEU A 164 -15.27 19.91 9.16
C LEU A 164 -15.78 18.47 9.05
N ASP A 165 -16.63 18.19 8.06
CA ASP A 165 -17.15 16.83 7.82
C ASP A 165 -16.05 15.84 7.37
N TYR A 166 -14.93 16.35 6.85
CA TYR A 166 -13.78 15.54 6.46
C TYR A 166 -12.82 15.23 7.62
N CYS A 167 -13.03 15.74 8.81
CA CYS A 167 -12.24 15.45 10.00
C CYS A 167 -12.69 14.19 10.70
#